data_f65a5d688fd739c587bd16bceaa54a24
#
_entry.id   f65a5d688fd739c587bd16bceaa54a24
#
_cell.length_a   1.000
_cell.length_b   1.000
_cell.length_c   1.000
_cell.angle_alpha   90.00
_cell.angle_beta   90.00
_cell.angle_gamma   90.00
#
_symmetry.space_group_name_H-M   'P 1'
#
loop_
_entity.id
_entity.type
_entity.pdbx_description
1 polymer ?
#
loop_
_entity_poly.entity_id
_entity_poly.type
_entity_poly.pdbx_seq_one_letter_code
_entity_poly.pdbx_strand_id
1 'polypeptide(L)'
;APLPAFALAAARRPRRARKPATPARALLALTRSADPPSTRELRRAFLRAVASRVRARAFGTGPVPATLAEPSVLARAARRAGVSIGTAAAAAALVDELDTAAFSNDDGGGARATPELAKRVERTYRAIDREACRPRGVPLTAAVIALLVFAAGVHAATPDADAALFERGVVAYQSHHFAAAERVFGDITARVPRAADAWANFGTAAFSAGDTAGAALGWQRALRIEPLASDMRDRLEILGAASGLGAVPAIPPAPIALVAAALWIAAWVAIAWHLARRQRLAGARPLILGALTVAIVLGALAAAVDARLAGRDLVVVTEDAPLHDLPALASDRSTTLRPGEIARVVEREGPWARVTTDGGRHGWAESDDLTSLARN
;
A
#
# COMPACT_ATOMS: atom_id res chain seq x y z
N ALA A 1 -51.10 37.54 39.19
CA ALA A 1 -49.68 37.49 38.87
C ALA A 1 -49.47 37.74 37.37
N PRO A 2 -48.75 38.80 36.97
CA PRO A 2 -48.51 39.10 35.57
C PRO A 2 -47.32 38.28 35.04
N LEU A 3 -47.50 37.70 33.83
CA LEU A 3 -46.45 37.06 33.04
C LEU A 3 -45.45 38.11 32.53
N PRO A 4 -44.15 37.88 32.60
CA PRO A 4 -43.16 38.79 32.01
C PRO A 4 -43.16 38.68 30.49
N ALA A 5 -43.31 39.84 29.85
CA ALA A 5 -43.14 40.04 28.42
C ALA A 5 -41.70 39.71 28.02
N PHE A 6 -41.50 38.61 27.27
CA PHE A 6 -40.24 38.35 26.59
C PHE A 6 -40.10 39.39 25.44
N ALA A 7 -39.24 40.37 25.67
CA ALA A 7 -38.81 41.30 24.64
C ALA A 7 -38.09 40.51 23.52
N LEU A 8 -38.70 40.47 22.36
CA LEU A 8 -38.08 40.02 21.10
C LEU A 8 -36.95 41.00 20.75
N ALA A 9 -35.77 40.73 21.29
CA ALA A 9 -34.54 41.32 20.80
C ALA A 9 -34.30 40.78 19.38
N ALA A 10 -34.69 41.55 18.39
CA ALA A 10 -34.35 41.36 17.01
C ALA A 10 -32.82 41.32 16.91
N ALA A 11 -32.24 40.12 16.94
CA ALA A 11 -30.82 39.86 16.70
C ALA A 11 -30.49 40.41 15.31
N ARG A 12 -29.96 41.63 15.25
CA ARG A 12 -29.32 42.19 14.06
C ARG A 12 -28.24 41.22 13.69
N ARG A 13 -28.51 40.33 12.69
CA ARG A 13 -27.49 39.47 12.06
C ARG A 13 -26.33 40.40 11.67
N PRO A 14 -25.11 40.17 12.18
CA PRO A 14 -23.97 40.96 11.76
C PRO A 14 -23.88 40.84 10.24
N ARG A 15 -23.87 41.98 9.55
CA ARG A 15 -23.60 42.06 8.13
C ARG A 15 -22.31 41.29 7.93
N ARG A 16 -22.38 40.08 7.34
CA ARG A 16 -21.20 39.29 6.95
C ARG A 16 -20.32 40.22 6.12
N ALA A 17 -19.21 40.65 6.70
CA ALA A 17 -18.21 41.42 6.00
C ALA A 17 -17.95 40.69 4.67
N ARG A 18 -18.22 41.33 3.55
CA ARG A 18 -17.97 40.77 2.22
C ARG A 18 -16.51 40.39 2.20
N LYS A 19 -16.20 39.08 2.15
CA LYS A 19 -14.84 38.60 1.96
C LYS A 19 -14.25 39.32 0.76
N PRO A 20 -13.05 39.91 0.85
CA PRO A 20 -12.44 40.66 -0.23
C PRO A 20 -12.48 39.76 -1.49
N ALA A 21 -12.87 40.35 -2.61
CA ALA A 21 -12.97 39.63 -3.88
C ALA A 21 -11.62 39.06 -4.21
N THR A 22 -11.55 37.75 -4.53
CA THR A 22 -10.30 37.14 -4.95
C THR A 22 -9.80 37.86 -6.21
N PRO A 23 -8.45 37.98 -6.43
CA PRO A 23 -7.89 38.64 -7.60
C PRO A 23 -8.50 38.17 -8.92
N ALA A 24 -8.82 36.88 -9.01
CA ALA A 24 -9.52 36.28 -10.14
C ALA A 24 -10.93 36.86 -10.36
N ARG A 25 -11.71 36.98 -9.29
CA ARG A 25 -13.09 37.57 -9.36
C ARG A 25 -13.02 39.04 -9.71
N ALA A 26 -12.06 39.79 -9.19
CA ALA A 26 -11.87 41.20 -9.51
C ALA A 26 -11.55 41.37 -11.00
N LEU A 27 -10.64 40.54 -11.56
CA LEU A 27 -10.33 40.57 -12.99
C LEU A 27 -11.58 40.29 -13.85
N LEU A 28 -12.30 39.20 -13.55
CA LEU A 28 -13.49 38.81 -14.32
C LEU A 28 -14.64 39.81 -14.20
N ALA A 29 -14.75 40.55 -13.10
CA ALA A 29 -15.70 41.63 -12.95
C ALA A 29 -15.33 42.83 -13.82
N LEU A 30 -14.03 43.20 -13.88
CA LEU A 30 -13.55 44.29 -14.74
C LEU A 30 -13.72 43.97 -16.24
N THR A 31 -13.45 42.75 -16.68
CA THR A 31 -13.61 42.38 -18.10
C THR A 31 -15.04 42.33 -18.58
N ARG A 32 -16.01 42.29 -17.64
CA ARG A 32 -17.45 42.23 -17.92
C ARG A 32 -18.17 43.52 -17.55
N SER A 33 -17.47 44.54 -17.12
CA SER A 33 -18.04 45.82 -16.78
C SER A 33 -18.68 46.48 -18.00
N ALA A 34 -19.82 47.12 -17.81
CA ALA A 34 -20.48 47.89 -18.85
C ALA A 34 -19.68 49.16 -19.21
N ASP A 35 -18.90 49.70 -18.26
CA ASP A 35 -17.96 50.80 -18.49
C ASP A 35 -16.57 50.19 -18.73
N PRO A 36 -15.95 50.41 -19.91
CA PRO A 36 -14.66 49.79 -20.26
C PRO A 36 -13.56 50.30 -19.33
N PRO A 37 -12.84 49.38 -18.64
CA PRO A 37 -11.75 49.76 -17.73
C PRO A 37 -10.57 50.36 -18.51
N SER A 38 -9.74 51.15 -17.82
CA SER A 38 -8.49 51.58 -18.41
C SER A 38 -7.55 50.40 -18.66
N THR A 39 -6.72 50.48 -19.69
CA THR A 39 -5.72 49.44 -20.02
C THR A 39 -4.76 49.19 -18.86
N ARG A 40 -4.41 50.23 -18.09
CA ARG A 40 -3.56 50.14 -16.88
C ARG A 40 -4.25 49.36 -15.75
N GLU A 41 -5.54 49.56 -15.52
CA GLU A 41 -6.33 48.80 -14.52
C GLU A 41 -6.42 47.33 -14.94
N LEU A 42 -6.75 47.07 -16.20
CA LEU A 42 -6.89 45.72 -16.73
C LEU A 42 -5.57 44.96 -16.64
N ARG A 43 -4.46 45.60 -16.96
CA ARG A 43 -3.10 45.02 -16.82
C ARG A 43 -2.80 44.66 -15.36
N ARG A 44 -3.02 45.59 -14.43
CA ARG A 44 -2.78 45.33 -12.98
C ARG A 44 -3.65 44.20 -12.45
N ALA A 45 -4.91 44.15 -12.84
CA ALA A 45 -5.83 43.09 -12.45
C ALA A 45 -5.41 41.73 -13.02
N PHE A 46 -5.01 41.67 -14.28
CA PHE A 46 -4.51 40.47 -14.93
C PHE A 46 -3.27 39.94 -14.23
N LEU A 47 -2.25 40.76 -14.02
CA LEU A 47 -1.00 40.35 -13.34
C LEU A 47 -1.27 39.85 -11.92
N ARG A 48 -2.13 40.52 -11.14
CA ARG A 48 -2.51 40.07 -9.80
C ARG A 48 -3.25 38.73 -9.82
N ALA A 49 -4.13 38.52 -10.79
CA ALA A 49 -4.88 37.27 -10.93
C ALA A 49 -3.97 36.12 -11.32
N VAL A 50 -3.06 36.32 -12.30
CA VAL A 50 -2.06 35.31 -12.69
C VAL A 50 -1.10 35.03 -11.55
N ALA A 51 -0.54 36.06 -10.90
CA ALA A 51 0.34 35.91 -9.74
C ALA A 51 -0.29 35.04 -8.64
N SER A 52 -1.55 35.26 -8.33
CA SER A 52 -2.27 34.47 -7.31
C SER A 52 -2.39 32.99 -7.68
N ARG A 53 -2.43 32.66 -8.97
CA ARG A 53 -2.54 31.28 -9.48
C ARG A 53 -1.22 30.57 -9.56
N VAL A 54 -0.17 31.25 -10.01
CA VAL A 54 1.14 30.64 -10.22
C VAL A 54 1.99 30.62 -8.95
N ARG A 55 1.66 31.46 -7.94
CA ARG A 55 2.46 31.69 -6.73
C ARG A 55 2.93 30.39 -6.08
N ALA A 56 2.01 29.52 -5.69
CA ALA A 56 2.33 28.31 -4.92
C ALA A 56 3.24 27.34 -5.67
N ARG A 57 3.12 27.28 -7.00
CA ARG A 57 3.85 26.31 -7.84
C ARG A 57 5.14 26.89 -8.45
N ALA A 58 5.16 28.20 -8.72
CA ALA A 58 6.31 28.84 -9.34
C ALA A 58 7.31 29.39 -8.29
N PHE A 59 6.83 29.81 -7.12
CA PHE A 59 7.60 30.52 -6.11
C PHE A 59 7.54 29.86 -4.72
N GLY A 60 6.68 28.84 -4.51
CA GLY A 60 6.52 28.18 -3.20
C GLY A 60 5.99 29.16 -2.14
N THR A 61 6.68 29.23 -1.00
CA THR A 61 6.40 30.15 0.11
C THR A 61 7.02 31.54 -0.06
N GLY A 62 7.88 31.72 -1.09
CA GLY A 62 8.59 32.96 -1.35
C GLY A 62 7.68 34.12 -1.81
N PRO A 63 8.17 35.37 -1.74
CA PRO A 63 7.45 36.51 -2.28
C PRO A 63 7.40 36.45 -3.83
N VAL A 64 6.31 36.99 -4.40
CA VAL A 64 6.21 37.15 -5.85
C VAL A 64 7.13 38.29 -6.27
N PRO A 65 8.08 38.06 -7.18
CA PRO A 65 9.03 39.09 -7.57
C PRO A 65 8.32 40.23 -8.33
N ALA A 66 8.76 41.46 -8.14
CA ALA A 66 8.22 42.64 -8.82
C ALA A 66 8.40 42.51 -10.36
N THR A 67 9.45 41.81 -10.80
CA THR A 67 9.73 41.52 -12.21
C THR A 67 8.72 40.60 -12.90
N LEU A 68 7.74 40.03 -12.13
CA LEU A 68 6.66 39.22 -12.75
C LEU A 68 5.87 40.01 -13.82
N ALA A 69 5.94 41.36 -13.79
CA ALA A 69 5.35 42.21 -14.79
C ALA A 69 6.05 42.12 -16.15
N GLU A 70 7.29 41.60 -16.20
CA GLU A 70 8.02 41.40 -17.45
C GLU A 70 7.47 40.17 -18.20
N PRO A 71 7.17 40.27 -19.53
CA PRO A 71 6.58 39.17 -20.31
C PRO A 71 7.38 37.87 -20.23
N SER A 72 8.70 37.93 -20.26
CA SER A 72 9.58 36.78 -20.20
C SER A 72 9.58 36.07 -18.85
N VAL A 73 9.48 36.84 -17.74
CA VAL A 73 9.42 36.31 -16.37
C VAL A 73 8.06 35.70 -16.12
N LEU A 74 6.98 36.34 -16.61
CA LEU A 74 5.61 35.81 -16.53
C LEU A 74 5.50 34.47 -17.24
N ALA A 75 6.03 34.36 -18.48
CA ALA A 75 6.01 33.11 -19.23
C ALA A 75 6.75 31.98 -18.49
N ARG A 76 7.92 32.25 -17.92
CA ARG A 76 8.69 31.28 -17.13
C ARG A 76 7.96 30.85 -15.87
N ALA A 77 7.33 31.79 -15.15
CA ALA A 77 6.55 31.50 -13.96
C ALA A 77 5.30 30.66 -14.27
N ALA A 78 4.58 30.97 -15.35
CA ALA A 78 3.45 30.19 -15.82
C ALA A 78 3.85 28.76 -16.19
N ARG A 79 4.95 28.56 -16.90
CA ARG A 79 5.49 27.25 -17.25
C ARG A 79 5.88 26.44 -16.00
N ARG A 80 6.54 27.04 -15.02
CA ARG A 80 6.85 26.39 -13.72
C ARG A 80 5.57 25.96 -12.98
N ALA A 81 4.49 26.71 -13.14
CA ALA A 81 3.18 26.37 -12.60
C ALA A 81 2.45 25.25 -13.36
N GLY A 82 3.01 24.76 -14.48
CA GLY A 82 2.44 23.68 -15.28
C GLY A 82 1.55 24.16 -16.43
N VAL A 83 1.62 25.43 -16.79
CA VAL A 83 0.93 26.00 -17.96
C VAL A 83 1.71 25.63 -19.24
N SER A 84 1.00 25.28 -20.32
CA SER A 84 1.59 24.92 -21.61
C SER A 84 2.41 26.06 -22.19
N ILE A 85 3.38 25.74 -23.08
CA ILE A 85 4.24 26.74 -23.72
C ILE A 85 3.40 27.74 -24.50
N GLY A 86 2.39 27.29 -25.23
CA GLY A 86 1.52 28.16 -26.04
C GLY A 86 0.73 29.14 -25.20
N THR A 87 0.09 28.68 -24.11
CA THR A 87 -0.66 29.54 -23.18
C THR A 87 0.24 30.53 -22.43
N ALA A 88 1.44 30.10 -22.04
CA ALA A 88 2.42 30.95 -21.37
C ALA A 88 2.95 32.05 -22.33
N ALA A 89 3.20 31.72 -23.59
CA ALA A 89 3.59 32.68 -24.62
C ALA A 89 2.46 33.68 -24.95
N ALA A 90 1.22 33.20 -25.05
CA ALA A 90 0.04 34.06 -25.23
C ALA A 90 -0.16 35.04 -24.08
N ALA A 91 0.12 34.59 -22.83
CA ALA A 91 0.06 35.48 -21.65
C ALA A 91 1.16 36.56 -21.70
N ALA A 92 2.36 36.22 -22.12
CA ALA A 92 3.46 37.15 -22.26
C ALA A 92 3.17 38.20 -23.35
N ALA A 93 2.73 37.76 -24.53
CA ALA A 93 2.34 38.64 -25.61
C ALA A 93 1.19 39.58 -25.23
N LEU A 94 0.23 39.09 -24.46
CA LEU A 94 -0.88 39.92 -23.96
C LEU A 94 -0.41 40.99 -22.98
N VAL A 95 0.59 40.72 -22.13
CA VAL A 95 1.16 41.74 -21.24
C VAL A 95 1.88 42.81 -22.03
N ASP A 96 2.64 42.41 -23.05
CA ASP A 96 3.34 43.33 -23.95
C ASP A 96 2.36 44.26 -24.73
N GLU A 97 1.25 43.68 -25.24
CA GLU A 97 0.15 44.44 -25.85
C GLU A 97 -0.50 45.42 -24.90
N LEU A 98 -0.77 44.98 -23.64
CA LEU A 98 -1.35 45.84 -22.59
C LEU A 98 -0.36 46.95 -22.18
N ASP A 99 0.94 46.69 -22.18
CA ASP A 99 1.95 47.70 -21.92
C ASP A 99 2.01 48.74 -23.05
N THR A 100 2.06 48.29 -24.28
CA THR A 100 2.05 49.18 -25.46
C THR A 100 0.77 50.07 -25.43
N ALA A 101 -0.40 49.45 -25.21
CA ALA A 101 -1.64 50.20 -25.17
C ALA A 101 -1.75 51.15 -23.95
N ALA A 102 -1.07 50.87 -22.85
CA ALA A 102 -1.09 51.71 -21.64
C ALA A 102 -0.15 52.92 -21.74
N PHE A 103 0.89 52.84 -22.58
CA PHE A 103 1.93 53.87 -22.71
C PHE A 103 1.94 54.61 -24.06
N SER A 104 1.11 54.20 -25.04
CA SER A 104 1.05 54.81 -26.36
C SER A 104 0.27 56.14 -26.41
N ASN A 105 -0.50 56.50 -25.38
CA ASN A 105 -1.24 57.75 -25.30
C ASN A 105 -0.63 58.69 -24.24
N ASP A 106 -0.11 59.80 -24.66
CA ASP A 106 0.54 60.87 -23.86
C ASP A 106 -0.46 61.65 -22.99
N ASP A 107 -1.78 61.52 -23.24
CA ASP A 107 -2.82 62.17 -22.46
C ASP A 107 -3.07 61.41 -21.18
N GLY A 108 -2.67 61.95 -20.03
CA GLY A 108 -2.63 61.39 -18.65
C GLY A 108 -3.79 60.52 -18.14
N GLY A 109 -4.73 60.12 -18.96
CA GLY A 109 -5.93 59.33 -18.65
C GLY A 109 -5.95 57.87 -19.03
N GLY A 110 -4.86 57.26 -19.53
CA GLY A 110 -4.77 55.85 -19.94
C GLY A 110 -5.88 55.37 -20.88
N ALA A 111 -5.54 54.90 -22.07
CA ALA A 111 -6.53 54.46 -23.06
C ALA A 111 -7.53 53.45 -22.47
N ARG A 112 -8.80 53.59 -22.81
CA ARG A 112 -9.85 52.62 -22.41
C ARG A 112 -9.63 51.30 -23.18
N ALA A 113 -9.76 50.20 -22.48
CA ALA A 113 -9.60 48.89 -23.11
C ALA A 113 -10.71 48.62 -24.13
N THR A 114 -10.38 48.14 -25.29
CA THR A 114 -11.39 47.71 -26.26
C THR A 114 -12.11 46.47 -25.76
N PRO A 115 -13.39 46.23 -26.10
CA PRO A 115 -14.10 45.01 -25.73
C PRO A 115 -13.42 43.74 -26.15
N GLU A 116 -12.72 43.78 -27.30
CA GLU A 116 -11.96 42.63 -27.80
C GLU A 116 -10.70 42.31 -26.96
N LEU A 117 -10.00 43.37 -26.51
CA LEU A 117 -8.88 43.22 -25.59
C LEU A 117 -9.33 42.65 -24.23
N ALA A 118 -10.45 43.12 -23.68
CA ALA A 118 -11.04 42.59 -22.45
C ALA A 118 -11.42 41.09 -22.58
N LYS A 119 -12.04 40.70 -23.70
CA LYS A 119 -12.35 39.29 -23.99
C LYS A 119 -11.07 38.43 -24.14
N ARG A 120 -10.01 38.97 -24.69
CA ARG A 120 -8.73 38.27 -24.85
C ARG A 120 -8.07 38.06 -23.48
N VAL A 121 -8.09 39.06 -22.61
CA VAL A 121 -7.62 38.97 -21.22
C VAL A 121 -8.38 37.89 -20.48
N GLU A 122 -9.72 37.87 -20.57
CA GLU A 122 -10.55 36.85 -19.93
C GLU A 122 -10.23 35.44 -20.46
N ARG A 123 -10.11 35.26 -21.76
CA ARG A 123 -9.78 33.96 -22.39
C ARG A 123 -8.42 33.45 -21.94
N THR A 124 -7.39 34.29 -21.98
CA THR A 124 -6.02 33.93 -21.59
C THR A 124 -5.96 33.58 -20.11
N TYR A 125 -6.59 34.38 -19.24
CA TYR A 125 -6.65 34.06 -17.82
C TYR A 125 -7.34 32.72 -17.55
N ARG A 126 -8.47 32.44 -18.20
CA ARG A 126 -9.18 31.14 -18.03
C ARG A 126 -8.37 29.95 -18.53
N ALA A 127 -7.56 30.13 -19.57
CA ALA A 127 -6.64 29.09 -20.04
C ALA A 127 -5.58 28.79 -18.98
N ILE A 128 -4.93 29.84 -18.44
CA ILE A 128 -3.97 29.71 -17.34
C ILE A 128 -4.61 29.04 -16.12
N ASP A 129 -5.82 29.49 -15.74
CA ASP A 129 -6.54 28.94 -14.56
C ASP A 129 -6.83 27.44 -14.72
N ARG A 130 -7.28 27.01 -15.89
CA ARG A 130 -7.55 25.59 -16.18
C ARG A 130 -6.28 24.72 -16.17
N GLU A 131 -5.22 25.22 -16.76
CA GLU A 131 -3.96 24.47 -16.88
C GLU A 131 -3.19 24.46 -15.56
N ALA A 132 -3.11 25.57 -14.84
CA ALA A 132 -2.47 25.66 -13.54
C ALA A 132 -3.19 24.86 -12.45
N CYS A 133 -4.49 24.60 -12.61
CA CYS A 133 -5.28 23.78 -11.67
C CYS A 133 -5.21 22.28 -11.97
N ARG A 134 -4.65 21.85 -13.10
CA ARG A 134 -4.49 20.40 -13.37
C ARG A 134 -3.61 19.78 -12.31
N PRO A 135 -4.11 18.83 -11.50
CA PRO A 135 -3.23 18.06 -10.63
C PRO A 135 -2.19 17.36 -11.52
N ARG A 136 -0.91 17.48 -11.19
CA ARG A 136 0.11 16.55 -11.72
C ARG A 136 -0.23 15.19 -11.11
N GLY A 137 -1.11 14.44 -11.77
CA GLY A 137 -1.31 13.05 -11.45
C GLY A 137 0.04 12.35 -11.63
N VAL A 138 0.57 11.76 -10.58
CA VAL A 138 1.52 10.65 -10.76
C VAL A 138 0.78 9.69 -11.67
N PRO A 139 1.30 9.35 -12.87
CA PRO A 139 0.59 8.46 -13.75
C PRO A 139 0.33 7.17 -12.99
N LEU A 140 -0.93 6.73 -12.96
CA LEU A 140 -1.34 5.48 -12.29
C LEU A 140 -0.42 4.33 -12.70
N THR A 141 0.08 4.37 -13.94
CA THR A 141 1.10 3.48 -14.50
C THR A 141 2.39 3.45 -13.69
N ALA A 142 2.90 4.60 -13.21
CA ALA A 142 4.14 4.63 -12.41
C ALA A 142 3.93 4.02 -11.02
N ALA A 143 2.77 4.21 -10.39
CA ALA A 143 2.45 3.58 -9.11
C ALA A 143 2.23 2.06 -9.28
N VAL A 144 1.58 1.63 -10.35
CA VAL A 144 1.40 0.20 -10.69
C VAL A 144 2.73 -0.46 -11.03
N ILE A 145 3.60 0.21 -11.82
CA ILE A 145 4.94 -0.30 -12.14
C ILE A 145 5.80 -0.40 -10.87
N ALA A 146 5.78 0.59 -9.98
CA ALA A 146 6.50 0.54 -8.71
C ALA A 146 6.00 -0.61 -7.82
N LEU A 147 4.69 -0.87 -7.79
CA LEU A 147 4.10 -1.99 -7.06
C LEU A 147 4.47 -3.34 -7.68
N LEU A 148 4.49 -3.45 -9.01
CA LEU A 148 4.91 -4.66 -9.74
C LEU A 148 6.40 -4.93 -9.58
N VAL A 149 7.26 -3.91 -9.62
CA VAL A 149 8.70 -4.03 -9.39
C VAL A 149 9.00 -4.43 -7.95
N PHE A 150 8.25 -3.89 -6.97
CA PHE A 150 8.37 -4.29 -5.58
C PHE A 150 7.91 -5.74 -5.35
N ALA A 151 6.85 -6.18 -6.02
CA ALA A 151 6.36 -7.56 -5.96
C ALA A 151 7.30 -8.56 -6.68
N ALA A 152 7.99 -8.16 -7.74
CA ALA A 152 8.94 -8.98 -8.49
C ALA A 152 10.33 -9.07 -7.83
N GLY A 153 10.68 -8.12 -6.95
CA GLY A 153 12.01 -8.02 -6.33
C GLY A 153 12.34 -9.04 -5.24
N VAL A 154 11.45 -10.00 -4.95
CA VAL A 154 11.64 -10.97 -3.84
C VAL A 154 12.25 -12.30 -4.29
N HIS A 155 12.51 -12.50 -5.56
CA HIS A 155 13.18 -13.70 -6.06
C HIS A 155 14.64 -13.38 -6.40
N ALA A 156 15.46 -13.17 -5.36
CA ALA A 156 16.93 -13.21 -5.53
C ALA A 156 17.33 -14.66 -5.80
N ALA A 157 17.86 -14.89 -7.00
CA ALA A 157 18.42 -16.18 -7.38
C ALA A 157 19.47 -16.63 -6.35
N THR A 158 19.34 -17.85 -5.86
CA THR A 158 20.36 -18.49 -5.03
C THR A 158 21.60 -18.84 -5.87
N PRO A 159 22.80 -18.71 -5.29
CA PRO A 159 24.04 -18.99 -6.04
C PRO A 159 24.16 -20.45 -6.47
N ASP A 160 24.97 -20.72 -7.50
CA ASP A 160 25.26 -22.01 -8.09
C ASP A 160 25.62 -23.16 -7.10
N ALA A 161 26.08 -22.80 -5.89
CA ALA A 161 26.43 -23.73 -4.84
C ALA A 161 25.24 -24.54 -4.28
N ASP A 162 24.07 -23.92 -4.16
CA ASP A 162 22.87 -24.58 -3.63
C ASP A 162 22.24 -25.49 -4.69
N ALA A 163 22.35 -25.12 -5.97
CA ALA A 163 21.96 -25.98 -7.09
C ALA A 163 22.81 -27.26 -7.15
N ALA A 164 24.11 -27.13 -6.96
CA ALA A 164 25.02 -28.31 -6.94
C ALA A 164 24.77 -29.22 -5.72
N LEU A 165 24.37 -28.66 -4.59
CA LEU A 165 23.92 -29.43 -3.42
C LEU A 165 22.62 -30.17 -3.70
N PHE A 166 21.64 -29.49 -4.32
CA PHE A 166 20.38 -30.11 -4.68
C PHE A 166 20.57 -31.30 -5.62
N GLU A 167 21.38 -31.15 -6.67
CA GLU A 167 21.71 -32.21 -7.58
C GLU A 167 22.38 -33.42 -6.85
N ARG A 168 23.27 -33.16 -5.90
CA ARG A 168 23.85 -34.23 -5.08
C ARG A 168 22.80 -34.99 -4.26
N GLY A 169 21.83 -34.28 -3.70
CA GLY A 169 20.72 -34.88 -2.98
C GLY A 169 19.87 -35.79 -3.90
N VAL A 170 19.58 -35.31 -5.12
CA VAL A 170 18.82 -36.05 -6.12
C VAL A 170 19.59 -37.33 -6.53
N VAL A 171 20.88 -37.21 -6.81
CA VAL A 171 21.74 -38.39 -7.19
C VAL A 171 21.81 -39.40 -6.05
N ALA A 172 21.97 -38.95 -4.80
CA ALA A 172 21.95 -39.83 -3.63
C ALA A 172 20.61 -40.56 -3.49
N TYR A 173 19.48 -39.87 -3.69
CA TYR A 173 18.14 -40.47 -3.65
C TYR A 173 17.96 -41.51 -4.78
N GLN A 174 18.32 -41.16 -6.00
CA GLN A 174 18.24 -42.08 -7.16
C GLN A 174 19.14 -43.33 -7.00
N SER A 175 20.24 -43.18 -6.28
CA SER A 175 21.14 -44.27 -5.93
C SER A 175 20.70 -45.08 -4.69
N HIS A 176 19.48 -44.88 -4.20
CA HIS A 176 18.91 -45.51 -3.00
C HIS A 176 19.68 -45.24 -1.69
N HIS A 177 20.54 -44.23 -1.67
CA HIS A 177 21.21 -43.75 -0.46
C HIS A 177 20.32 -42.75 0.29
N PHE A 178 19.15 -43.17 0.75
CA PHE A 178 18.09 -42.30 1.27
C PHE A 178 18.51 -41.44 2.48
N ALA A 179 19.21 -42.04 3.45
CA ALA A 179 19.71 -41.28 4.61
C ALA A 179 20.81 -40.25 4.23
N ALA A 180 21.54 -40.47 3.14
CA ALA A 180 22.49 -39.48 2.61
C ALA A 180 21.74 -38.33 1.89
N ALA A 181 20.73 -38.68 1.09
CA ALA A 181 19.88 -37.69 0.43
C ALA A 181 19.15 -36.81 1.46
N GLU A 182 18.60 -37.40 2.51
CA GLU A 182 17.96 -36.70 3.62
C GLU A 182 18.90 -35.67 4.26
N ARG A 183 20.13 -36.06 4.60
CA ARG A 183 21.13 -35.12 5.15
C ARG A 183 21.43 -33.95 4.19
N VAL A 184 21.65 -34.26 2.91
CA VAL A 184 21.96 -33.23 1.91
C VAL A 184 20.80 -32.25 1.74
N PHE A 185 19.55 -32.72 1.66
CA PHE A 185 18.38 -31.81 1.61
C PHE A 185 18.20 -31.09 2.92
N GLY A 186 18.48 -31.70 4.07
CA GLY A 186 18.50 -31.05 5.38
C GLY A 186 19.46 -29.84 5.44
N ASP A 187 20.67 -30.01 4.90
CA ASP A 187 21.67 -28.94 4.78
C ASP A 187 21.15 -27.78 3.92
N ILE A 188 20.40 -28.07 2.86
CA ILE A 188 19.78 -27.03 2.01
C ILE A 188 18.67 -26.31 2.78
N THR A 189 17.81 -27.03 3.49
CA THR A 189 16.73 -26.42 4.26
C THR A 189 17.23 -25.52 5.39
N ALA A 190 18.40 -25.83 5.96
CA ALA A 190 19.06 -25.00 6.96
C ALA A 190 19.59 -23.68 6.37
N ARG A 191 20.08 -23.71 5.13
CA ARG A 191 20.61 -22.52 4.42
C ARG A 191 19.50 -21.67 3.81
N VAL A 192 18.49 -22.33 3.24
CA VAL A 192 17.39 -21.70 2.54
C VAL A 192 16.05 -22.20 3.13
N PRO A 193 15.65 -21.71 4.31
CA PRO A 193 14.48 -22.21 5.04
C PRO A 193 13.15 -22.07 4.29
N ARG A 194 13.11 -21.25 3.24
CA ARG A 194 11.92 -21.02 2.41
C ARG A 194 11.91 -21.80 1.09
N ALA A 195 12.84 -22.70 0.86
CA ALA A 195 12.85 -23.56 -0.31
C ALA A 195 11.86 -24.72 -0.12
N ALA A 196 10.63 -24.57 -0.66
CA ALA A 196 9.60 -25.61 -0.54
C ALA A 196 10.05 -26.94 -1.13
N ASP A 197 10.71 -26.89 -2.30
CA ASP A 197 11.25 -28.08 -2.98
C ASP A 197 12.29 -28.82 -2.13
N ALA A 198 13.16 -28.09 -1.42
CA ALA A 198 14.14 -28.71 -0.54
C ALA A 198 13.45 -29.43 0.64
N TRP A 199 12.45 -28.82 1.25
CA TRP A 199 11.65 -29.46 2.31
C TRP A 199 10.87 -30.67 1.79
N ALA A 200 10.28 -30.58 0.58
CA ALA A 200 9.56 -31.68 -0.03
C ALA A 200 10.48 -32.90 -0.30
N ASN A 201 11.69 -32.66 -0.83
CA ASN A 201 12.68 -33.68 -1.09
C ASN A 201 13.28 -34.22 0.21
N PHE A 202 13.54 -33.39 1.21
CA PHE A 202 13.92 -33.82 2.55
C PHE A 202 12.91 -34.82 3.12
N GLY A 203 11.62 -34.46 3.15
CA GLY A 203 10.56 -35.33 3.64
C GLY A 203 10.45 -36.65 2.84
N THR A 204 10.67 -36.60 1.52
CA THR A 204 10.61 -37.76 0.66
C THR A 204 11.79 -38.68 0.91
N ALA A 205 13.00 -38.15 1.11
CA ALA A 205 14.18 -38.90 1.45
C ALA A 205 14.07 -39.54 2.85
N ALA A 206 13.59 -38.78 3.83
CA ALA A 206 13.32 -39.25 5.20
C ALA A 206 12.32 -40.41 5.20
N PHE A 207 11.18 -40.28 4.49
CA PHE A 207 10.21 -41.36 4.36
C PHE A 207 10.82 -42.65 3.78
N SER A 208 11.64 -42.50 2.71
CA SER A 208 12.30 -43.62 2.09
C SER A 208 13.40 -44.22 2.97
N ALA A 209 13.96 -43.45 3.90
CA ALA A 209 14.91 -43.92 4.92
C ALA A 209 14.21 -44.55 6.13
N GLY A 210 12.89 -44.48 6.23
CA GLY A 210 12.10 -44.98 7.39
C GLY A 210 11.92 -43.98 8.49
N ASP A 211 12.38 -42.72 8.33
CA ASP A 211 12.16 -41.63 9.28
C ASP A 211 10.79 -40.96 9.02
N THR A 212 9.80 -41.43 9.75
CA THR A 212 8.42 -40.88 9.67
C THR A 212 8.32 -39.47 10.24
N ALA A 213 9.16 -39.13 11.22
CA ALA A 213 9.16 -37.78 11.83
C ALA A 213 9.75 -36.74 10.88
N GLY A 214 10.90 -37.05 10.27
CA GLY A 214 11.51 -36.23 9.23
C GLY A 214 10.60 -36.06 8.01
N ALA A 215 9.89 -37.13 7.62
CA ALA A 215 8.92 -37.07 6.53
C ALA A 215 7.77 -36.10 6.86
N ALA A 216 7.15 -36.24 8.01
CA ALA A 216 6.06 -35.36 8.47
C ALA A 216 6.54 -33.90 8.56
N LEU A 217 7.73 -33.66 9.14
CA LEU A 217 8.34 -32.33 9.25
C LEU A 217 8.56 -31.70 7.87
N GLY A 218 9.20 -32.45 6.96
CA GLY A 218 9.55 -31.95 5.63
C GLY A 218 8.32 -31.58 4.81
N TRP A 219 7.35 -32.48 4.70
CA TRP A 219 6.13 -32.24 3.94
C TRP A 219 5.23 -31.20 4.56
N GLN A 220 5.14 -31.10 5.90
CA GLN A 220 4.41 -30.03 6.58
C GLN A 220 5.04 -28.67 6.33
N ARG A 221 6.37 -28.54 6.37
CA ARG A 221 7.04 -27.27 6.08
C ARG A 221 6.92 -26.90 4.62
N ALA A 222 7.09 -27.84 3.68
CA ALA A 222 6.88 -27.62 2.26
C ALA A 222 5.46 -27.10 1.98
N LEU A 223 4.44 -27.76 2.51
CA LEU A 223 3.04 -27.39 2.32
C LEU A 223 2.69 -26.02 2.94
N ARG A 224 3.35 -25.63 4.05
CA ARG A 224 3.16 -24.30 4.65
C ARG A 224 3.80 -23.19 3.82
N ILE A 225 4.83 -23.49 3.05
CA ILE A 225 5.45 -22.55 2.11
C ILE A 225 4.63 -22.48 0.82
N GLU A 226 4.23 -23.64 0.30
CA GLU A 226 3.41 -23.77 -0.92
C GLU A 226 2.06 -24.46 -0.63
N PRO A 227 1.06 -23.72 -0.15
CA PRO A 227 -0.21 -24.30 0.30
C PRO A 227 -1.03 -25.00 -0.78
N LEU A 228 -0.68 -24.80 -2.05
CA LEU A 228 -1.38 -25.42 -3.19
C LEU A 228 -0.77 -26.77 -3.64
N ALA A 229 0.34 -27.20 -3.05
CA ALA A 229 1.00 -28.46 -3.37
C ALA A 229 0.13 -29.65 -2.89
N SER A 230 -0.70 -30.19 -3.78
CA SER A 230 -1.62 -31.29 -3.46
C SER A 230 -0.89 -32.59 -3.15
N ASP A 231 0.20 -32.86 -3.86
CA ASP A 231 1.03 -34.06 -3.67
C ASP A 231 1.63 -34.16 -2.25
N MET A 232 2.00 -33.05 -1.65
CA MET A 232 2.46 -33.01 -0.26
C MET A 232 1.33 -33.31 0.71
N ARG A 233 0.11 -32.88 0.40
CA ARG A 233 -1.08 -33.14 1.22
C ARG A 233 -1.44 -34.62 1.18
N ASP A 234 -1.44 -35.23 -0.01
CA ASP A 234 -1.73 -36.64 -0.19
C ASP A 234 -0.72 -37.53 0.57
N ARG A 235 0.57 -37.16 0.57
CA ARG A 235 1.61 -37.84 1.33
C ARG A 235 1.40 -37.71 2.84
N LEU A 236 1.01 -36.54 3.34
CA LEU A 236 0.70 -36.32 4.76
C LEU A 236 -0.55 -37.08 5.20
N GLU A 237 -1.52 -37.33 4.30
CA GLU A 237 -2.67 -38.19 4.59
C GLU A 237 -2.24 -39.64 4.86
N ILE A 238 -1.25 -40.17 4.13
CA ILE A 238 -0.69 -41.52 4.37
C ILE A 238 -0.08 -41.63 5.76
N LEU A 239 0.52 -40.55 6.27
CA LEU A 239 1.08 -40.50 7.63
C LEU A 239 0.04 -40.15 8.71
N GLY A 240 -1.22 -39.85 8.32
CA GLY A 240 -2.23 -39.35 9.26
C GLY A 240 -1.96 -37.93 9.80
N ALA A 241 -1.03 -37.20 9.19
CA ALA A 241 -0.55 -35.88 9.61
C ALA A 241 -1.17 -34.73 8.80
N ALA A 242 -2.21 -34.98 7.96
CA ALA A 242 -2.86 -33.99 7.12
C ALA A 242 -4.08 -33.33 7.77
N SER A 243 -4.62 -33.91 8.85
CA SER A 243 -5.87 -33.48 9.50
C SER A 243 -5.61 -32.78 10.84
N GLY A 244 -6.64 -32.16 11.39
CA GLY A 244 -6.59 -31.56 12.72
C GLY A 244 -5.57 -30.42 12.84
N LEU A 245 -4.62 -30.53 13.77
CA LEU A 245 -3.51 -29.59 13.95
C LEU A 245 -2.57 -29.55 12.74
N GLY A 246 -2.45 -30.68 12.01
CA GLY A 246 -1.68 -30.79 10.77
C GLY A 246 -2.35 -30.17 9.55
N ALA A 247 -3.62 -29.79 9.65
CA ALA A 247 -4.36 -29.22 8.52
C ALA A 247 -3.78 -27.88 8.08
N VAL A 248 -3.32 -27.82 6.82
CA VAL A 248 -2.79 -26.62 6.20
C VAL A 248 -3.84 -26.05 5.24
N PRO A 249 -4.25 -24.76 5.40
CA PRO A 249 -5.18 -24.15 4.48
C PRO A 249 -4.67 -24.16 3.04
N ALA A 250 -5.49 -24.62 2.09
CA ALA A 250 -5.16 -24.62 0.66
C ALA A 250 -5.39 -23.23 0.01
N ILE A 251 -5.10 -22.17 0.73
CA ILE A 251 -5.34 -20.78 0.29
C ILE A 251 -4.06 -19.99 0.52
N PRO A 252 -3.37 -19.55 -0.53
CA PRO A 252 -2.20 -18.69 -0.40
C PRO A 252 -2.64 -17.30 0.10
N PRO A 253 -1.99 -16.72 1.14
CA PRO A 253 -2.35 -15.42 1.68
C PRO A 253 -1.97 -14.25 0.74
N ALA A 254 -0.92 -14.42 -0.07
CA ALA A 254 -0.38 -13.34 -0.90
C ALA A 254 -1.39 -12.75 -1.90
N PRO A 255 -2.15 -13.49 -2.71
CA PRO A 255 -3.13 -12.91 -3.63
C PRO A 255 -4.26 -12.20 -2.88
N ILE A 256 -4.68 -12.71 -1.71
CA ILE A 256 -5.70 -12.04 -0.88
C ILE A 256 -5.18 -10.71 -0.38
N ALA A 257 -3.96 -10.66 0.12
CA ALA A 257 -3.30 -9.44 0.59
C ALA A 257 -3.12 -8.43 -0.54
N LEU A 258 -2.78 -8.86 -1.76
CA LEU A 258 -2.66 -8.00 -2.93
C LEU A 258 -3.99 -7.37 -3.33
N VAL A 259 -5.08 -8.13 -3.32
CA VAL A 259 -6.43 -7.61 -3.60
C VAL A 259 -6.85 -6.61 -2.51
N ALA A 260 -6.60 -6.91 -1.25
CA ALA A 260 -6.86 -6.01 -0.13
C ALA A 260 -6.10 -4.68 -0.28
N ALA A 261 -4.81 -4.74 -0.60
CA ALA A 261 -3.96 -3.57 -0.83
C ALA A 261 -4.43 -2.75 -2.04
N ALA A 262 -4.81 -3.40 -3.14
CA ALA A 262 -5.32 -2.73 -4.33
C ALA A 262 -6.63 -1.98 -4.04
N LEU A 263 -7.57 -2.59 -3.33
CA LEU A 263 -8.83 -1.94 -2.91
C LEU A 263 -8.56 -0.77 -1.96
N TRP A 264 -7.64 -0.92 -1.02
CA TRP A 264 -7.22 0.13 -0.10
C TRP A 264 -6.66 1.35 -0.85
N ILE A 265 -5.71 1.11 -1.76
CA ILE A 265 -5.10 2.17 -2.58
C ILE A 265 -6.16 2.84 -3.47
N ALA A 266 -7.03 2.06 -4.12
CA ALA A 266 -8.09 2.59 -4.97
C ALA A 266 -9.05 3.50 -4.19
N ALA A 267 -9.42 3.13 -2.96
CA ALA A 267 -10.27 3.95 -2.10
C ALA A 267 -9.60 5.29 -1.76
N TRP A 268 -8.32 5.29 -1.39
CA TRP A 268 -7.58 6.53 -1.11
C TRP A 268 -7.38 7.40 -2.35
N VAL A 269 -7.12 6.80 -3.52
CA VAL A 269 -7.04 7.53 -4.79
C VAL A 269 -8.39 8.19 -5.12
N ALA A 270 -9.51 7.48 -4.90
CA ALA A 270 -10.84 8.03 -5.10
C ALA A 270 -11.11 9.23 -4.16
N ILE A 271 -10.76 9.12 -2.88
CA ILE A 271 -10.86 10.22 -1.91
C ILE A 271 -10.04 11.42 -2.38
N ALA A 272 -8.76 11.21 -2.70
CA ALA A 272 -7.87 12.27 -3.16
C ALA A 272 -8.37 12.94 -4.44
N TRP A 273 -8.91 12.17 -5.38
CA TRP A 273 -9.50 12.67 -6.63
C TRP A 273 -10.72 13.56 -6.38
N HIS A 274 -11.66 13.12 -5.51
CA HIS A 274 -12.83 13.91 -5.15
C HIS A 274 -12.46 15.22 -4.43
N LEU A 275 -11.48 15.16 -3.52
CA LEU A 275 -10.95 16.34 -2.83
C LEU A 275 -10.29 17.32 -3.81
N ALA A 276 -9.47 16.83 -4.73
CA ALA A 276 -8.79 17.65 -5.74
C ALA A 276 -9.77 18.35 -6.69
N ARG A 277 -10.87 17.67 -7.04
CA ARG A 277 -11.92 18.21 -7.91
C ARG A 277 -12.96 19.05 -7.18
N ARG A 278 -12.85 19.21 -5.85
CA ARG A 278 -13.85 19.87 -5.00
C ARG A 278 -15.27 19.34 -5.22
N GLN A 279 -15.41 18.10 -5.65
CA GLN A 279 -16.69 17.43 -5.83
C GLN A 279 -17.24 16.98 -4.47
N ARG A 280 -18.56 16.94 -4.34
CA ARG A 280 -19.19 16.41 -3.12
C ARG A 280 -19.04 14.89 -3.10
N LEU A 281 -18.45 14.36 -2.04
CA LEU A 281 -18.28 12.92 -1.81
C LEU A 281 -19.61 12.17 -1.57
N ALA A 282 -20.76 12.89 -1.46
CA ALA A 282 -22.01 12.31 -1.01
C ALA A 282 -22.44 11.06 -1.78
N GLY A 283 -22.34 11.07 -3.12
CA GLY A 283 -22.69 9.91 -3.95
C GLY A 283 -21.64 8.78 -3.98
N ALA A 284 -20.36 9.10 -3.76
CA ALA A 284 -19.28 8.13 -3.78
C ALA A 284 -18.97 7.51 -2.39
N ARG A 285 -19.46 8.13 -1.30
CA ARG A 285 -19.20 7.67 0.07
C ARG A 285 -19.50 6.18 0.31
N PRO A 286 -20.68 5.64 -0.05
CA PRO A 286 -20.97 4.24 0.23
C PRO A 286 -20.04 3.29 -0.51
N LEU A 287 -19.63 3.62 -1.74
CA LEU A 287 -18.69 2.80 -2.52
C LEU A 287 -17.28 2.85 -1.91
N ILE A 288 -16.81 4.02 -1.49
CA ILE A 288 -15.50 4.18 -0.86
C ILE A 288 -15.46 3.45 0.48
N LEU A 289 -16.49 3.64 1.32
CA LEU A 289 -16.59 2.94 2.60
C LEU A 289 -16.69 1.43 2.41
N GLY A 290 -17.49 0.97 1.43
CA GLY A 290 -17.58 -0.44 1.07
C GLY A 290 -16.22 -1.02 0.64
N ALA A 291 -15.47 -0.32 -0.22
CA ALA A 291 -14.14 -0.76 -0.63
C ALA A 291 -13.15 -0.83 0.54
N LEU A 292 -13.16 0.15 1.44
CA LEU A 292 -12.31 0.15 2.63
C LEU A 292 -12.68 -1.00 3.59
N THR A 293 -13.97 -1.24 3.81
CA THR A 293 -14.44 -2.36 4.66
C THR A 293 -14.00 -3.70 4.07
N VAL A 294 -14.21 -3.91 2.77
CA VAL A 294 -13.76 -5.14 2.08
C VAL A 294 -12.24 -5.30 2.15
N ALA A 295 -11.48 -4.22 1.95
CA ALA A 295 -10.03 -4.24 2.06
C ALA A 295 -9.55 -4.66 3.47
N ILE A 296 -10.19 -4.14 4.53
CA ILE A 296 -9.88 -4.50 5.93
C ILE A 296 -10.20 -5.96 6.18
N VAL A 297 -11.37 -6.44 5.76
CA VAL A 297 -11.79 -7.84 5.94
C VAL A 297 -10.85 -8.80 5.21
N LEU A 298 -10.51 -8.52 3.96
CA LEU A 298 -9.56 -9.33 3.19
C LEU A 298 -8.15 -9.28 3.78
N GLY A 299 -7.71 -8.12 4.28
CA GLY A 299 -6.43 -7.98 4.96
C GLY A 299 -6.37 -8.81 6.24
N ALA A 300 -7.43 -8.77 7.05
CA ALA A 300 -7.54 -9.60 8.26
C ALA A 300 -7.59 -11.10 7.92
N LEU A 301 -8.31 -11.49 6.86
CA LEU A 301 -8.35 -12.87 6.39
C LEU A 301 -6.95 -13.33 5.93
N ALA A 302 -6.26 -12.53 5.13
CA ALA A 302 -4.89 -12.85 4.69
C ALA A 302 -3.94 -13.03 5.89
N ALA A 303 -4.02 -12.13 6.87
CA ALA A 303 -3.21 -12.22 8.09
C ALA A 303 -3.55 -13.46 8.93
N ALA A 304 -4.83 -13.83 9.04
CA ALA A 304 -5.26 -15.03 9.77
C ALA A 304 -4.77 -16.32 9.07
N VAL A 305 -4.83 -16.35 7.73
CA VAL A 305 -4.28 -17.48 6.93
C VAL A 305 -2.76 -17.56 7.10
N ASP A 306 -2.05 -16.43 6.99
CA ASP A 306 -0.60 -16.38 7.16
C ASP A 306 -0.18 -16.81 8.58
N ALA A 307 -0.91 -16.41 9.61
CA ALA A 307 -0.66 -16.83 10.98
C ALA A 307 -0.83 -18.35 11.17
N ARG A 308 -1.82 -18.96 10.50
CA ARG A 308 -1.98 -20.44 10.50
C ARG A 308 -0.86 -21.14 9.74
N LEU A 309 -0.44 -20.58 8.60
CA LEU A 309 0.69 -21.11 7.83
C LEU A 309 2.03 -20.95 8.55
N ALA A 310 2.16 -19.93 9.41
CA ALA A 310 3.37 -19.71 10.18
C ALA A 310 3.69 -20.86 11.15
N GLY A 311 2.68 -21.59 11.65
CA GLY A 311 2.85 -22.79 12.48
C GLY A 311 3.67 -22.60 13.75
N ARG A 312 3.68 -21.37 14.32
CA ARG A 312 4.57 -20.99 15.43
C ARG A 312 4.41 -21.83 16.69
N ASP A 313 3.19 -22.30 16.94
CA ASP A 313 2.86 -23.07 18.12
C ASP A 313 2.82 -24.58 17.86
N LEU A 314 3.14 -24.98 16.62
CA LEU A 314 3.06 -26.37 16.20
C LEU A 314 4.44 -27.02 16.17
N VAL A 315 4.49 -28.25 16.62
CA VAL A 315 5.68 -29.09 16.64
C VAL A 315 5.37 -30.45 16.06
N VAL A 316 6.38 -31.09 15.49
CA VAL A 316 6.38 -32.51 15.13
C VAL A 316 7.19 -33.23 16.19
N VAL A 317 6.67 -34.35 16.66
CA VAL A 317 7.36 -35.26 17.56
C VAL A 317 8.42 -36.01 16.77
N THR A 318 9.69 -35.91 17.17
CA THR A 318 10.84 -36.49 16.45
C THR A 318 11.16 -37.89 16.95
N GLU A 319 11.04 -38.14 18.24
CA GLU A 319 11.22 -39.41 18.88
C GLU A 319 10.02 -39.78 19.75
N ASP A 320 9.98 -40.98 20.30
CA ASP A 320 8.93 -41.38 21.24
C ASP A 320 8.95 -40.48 22.47
N ALA A 321 8.01 -39.51 22.54
CA ALA A 321 7.93 -38.53 23.61
C ALA A 321 6.91 -38.89 24.67
N PRO A 322 7.35 -39.33 25.86
CA PRO A 322 6.46 -39.60 26.98
C PRO A 322 5.86 -38.28 27.49
N LEU A 323 4.55 -38.26 27.71
CA LEU A 323 3.88 -37.12 28.30
C LEU A 323 3.85 -37.27 29.82
N HIS A 324 4.40 -36.29 30.51
CA HIS A 324 4.43 -36.20 31.97
C HIS A 324 3.34 -35.26 32.51
N ASP A 325 2.83 -35.52 33.71
CA ASP A 325 1.86 -34.64 34.33
C ASP A 325 2.48 -33.35 34.84
N LEU A 326 3.75 -33.38 35.21
CA LEU A 326 4.57 -32.22 35.62
C LEU A 326 5.87 -32.15 34.82
N PRO A 327 6.51 -30.97 34.72
CA PRO A 327 7.78 -30.79 33.98
C PRO A 327 8.96 -31.38 34.77
N ALA A 328 8.94 -32.71 35.01
CA ALA A 328 9.96 -33.44 35.74
C ALA A 328 9.99 -34.91 35.30
N LEU A 329 11.20 -35.45 35.10
CA LEU A 329 11.41 -36.86 34.71
C LEU A 329 10.83 -37.87 35.71
N ALA A 330 10.75 -37.51 36.98
CA ALA A 330 10.20 -38.33 38.04
C ALA A 330 8.67 -38.29 38.15
N SER A 331 8.02 -37.48 37.32
CA SER A 331 6.55 -37.36 37.31
C SER A 331 5.91 -38.58 36.62
N ASP A 332 4.67 -38.84 36.96
CA ASP A 332 3.88 -39.90 36.33
C ASP A 332 3.74 -39.64 34.82
N ARG A 333 3.81 -40.75 34.05
CA ARG A 333 3.65 -40.73 32.58
C ARG A 333 2.19 -41.09 32.27
N SER A 334 1.52 -40.20 31.52
CA SER A 334 0.12 -40.42 31.12
C SER A 334 0.03 -41.24 29.82
N THR A 335 0.84 -40.93 28.84
CA THR A 335 0.88 -41.58 27.51
C THR A 335 2.18 -41.22 26.78
N THR A 336 2.41 -41.81 25.61
CA THR A 336 3.57 -41.48 24.77
C THR A 336 3.08 -40.98 23.40
N LEU A 337 3.66 -39.92 22.91
CA LEU A 337 3.47 -39.47 21.54
C LEU A 337 4.44 -40.19 20.61
N ARG A 338 3.98 -40.48 19.39
CA ARG A 338 4.79 -41.22 18.39
C ARG A 338 5.51 -40.25 17.46
N PRO A 339 6.65 -40.67 16.89
CA PRO A 339 7.33 -39.90 15.85
C PRO A 339 6.40 -39.56 14.69
N GLY A 340 6.42 -38.30 14.23
CA GLY A 340 5.57 -37.79 13.17
C GLY A 340 4.22 -37.24 13.62
N GLU A 341 3.82 -37.44 14.89
CA GLU A 341 2.61 -36.81 15.42
C GLU A 341 2.79 -35.30 15.55
N ILE A 342 1.70 -34.55 15.30
CA ILE A 342 1.69 -33.09 15.40
C ILE A 342 1.02 -32.71 16.72
N ALA A 343 1.71 -31.84 17.47
CA ALA A 343 1.21 -31.30 18.72
C ALA A 343 1.29 -29.77 18.71
N ARG A 344 0.46 -29.15 19.57
CA ARG A 344 0.51 -27.71 19.81
C ARG A 344 1.18 -27.46 21.16
N VAL A 345 2.19 -26.60 21.16
CA VAL A 345 2.83 -26.11 22.37
C VAL A 345 1.94 -25.05 22.99
N VAL A 346 1.55 -25.24 24.23
CA VAL A 346 0.73 -24.31 25.02
C VAL A 346 1.61 -23.50 25.96
N GLU A 347 2.66 -24.12 26.51
CA GLU A 347 3.53 -23.53 27.52
C GLU A 347 4.93 -24.11 27.41
N ARG A 348 5.95 -23.37 27.84
CA ARG A 348 7.35 -23.83 27.90
C ARG A 348 7.92 -23.48 29.26
N GLU A 349 8.59 -24.45 29.88
CA GLU A 349 9.27 -24.29 31.16
C GLU A 349 10.61 -25.00 31.16
N GLY A 350 11.68 -24.21 30.99
CA GLY A 350 13.04 -24.76 30.82
C GLY A 350 13.15 -25.72 29.65
N PRO A 351 13.59 -26.98 29.86
CA PRO A 351 13.69 -27.99 28.83
C PRO A 351 12.36 -28.66 28.48
N TRP A 352 11.26 -28.29 29.14
CA TRP A 352 9.94 -28.89 28.99
C TRP A 352 9.00 -28.03 28.16
N ALA A 353 8.18 -28.69 27.35
CA ALA A 353 7.09 -28.07 26.62
C ALA A 353 5.77 -28.79 26.95
N ARG A 354 4.78 -28.03 27.40
CA ARG A 354 3.43 -28.54 27.55
C ARG A 354 2.75 -28.58 26.19
N VAL A 355 2.36 -29.78 25.80
CA VAL A 355 1.79 -29.99 24.47
C VAL A 355 0.36 -30.52 24.55
N THR A 356 -0.41 -30.27 23.50
CA THR A 356 -1.76 -30.79 23.31
C THR A 356 -1.88 -31.32 21.88
N THR A 357 -2.47 -32.52 21.74
CA THR A 357 -2.75 -33.13 20.42
C THR A 357 -4.23 -33.02 20.06
N ASP A 358 -4.58 -33.31 18.82
CA ASP A 358 -5.97 -33.36 18.32
C ASP A 358 -6.84 -34.35 19.06
N GLY A 359 -6.27 -35.45 19.53
CA GLY A 359 -6.94 -36.47 20.34
C GLY A 359 -7.20 -36.07 21.80
N GLY A 360 -6.94 -34.80 22.16
CA GLY A 360 -7.10 -34.29 23.52
C GLY A 360 -6.05 -34.77 24.51
N ARG A 361 -5.03 -35.51 24.05
CA ARG A 361 -3.88 -35.87 24.90
C ARG A 361 -3.08 -34.60 25.19
N HIS A 362 -2.70 -34.41 26.43
CA HIS A 362 -1.94 -33.27 26.89
C HIS A 362 -0.99 -33.66 28.01
N GLY A 363 0.10 -32.95 28.12
CA GLY A 363 1.13 -33.21 29.13
C GLY A 363 2.40 -32.48 28.82
N TRP A 364 3.42 -32.70 29.63
CA TRP A 364 4.76 -32.14 29.46
C TRP A 364 5.67 -33.15 28.72
N ALA A 365 6.28 -32.71 27.63
CA ALA A 365 7.30 -33.49 26.90
C ALA A 365 8.62 -32.74 26.93
N GLU A 366 9.74 -33.44 26.77
CA GLU A 366 11.03 -32.80 26.61
C GLU A 366 11.09 -32.03 25.29
N SER A 367 11.70 -30.83 25.33
CA SER A 367 11.76 -29.97 24.14
C SER A 367 12.65 -30.55 23.03
N ASP A 368 13.59 -31.43 23.40
CA ASP A 368 14.52 -32.09 22.47
C ASP A 368 13.81 -33.11 21.60
N ASP A 369 12.70 -33.70 22.07
CA ASP A 369 11.86 -34.64 21.32
C ASP A 369 10.93 -33.94 20.32
N LEU A 370 10.96 -32.60 20.29
CA LEU A 370 10.00 -31.79 19.55
C LEU A 370 10.67 -30.84 18.56
N THR A 371 10.32 -30.93 17.30
CA THR A 371 10.82 -30.00 16.28
C THR A 371 9.73 -29.04 15.83
N SER A 372 10.03 -27.73 15.85
CA SER A 372 9.08 -26.68 15.48
C SER A 372 8.69 -26.75 14.00
N LEU A 373 7.38 -26.56 13.74
CA LEU A 373 6.85 -26.36 12.37
C LEU A 373 6.87 -24.89 11.93
N ALA A 374 7.40 -24.00 12.75
CA ALA A 374 7.48 -22.58 12.39
C ALA A 374 8.18 -22.36 11.06
N ARG A 375 7.55 -21.55 10.23
CA ARG A 375 8.15 -21.07 8.98
C ARG A 375 9.07 -19.88 9.33
N ASN A 376 10.37 -20.10 9.38
CA ASN A 376 11.39 -19.07 9.62
C ASN A 376 11.62 -18.20 8.38
#